data_b7cb65c65919efa8047b453f012427c8
#
_entry.id   b7cb65c65919efa8047b453f012427c8
#
_cell.length_a   1.000
_cell.length_b   1.000
_cell.length_c   1.000
_cell.angle_alpha   90.00
_cell.angle_beta   90.00
_cell.angle_gamma   90.00
#
_symmetry.space_group_name_H-M   'P 1'
#
loop_
_entity.id
_entity.type
_entity.pdbx_description
1 polymer ?
#
loop_
_entity_poly.entity_id
_entity_poly.type
_entity_poly.pdbx_seq_one_letter_code
_entity_poly.pdbx_strand_id
1 'polypeptide(L)'
;VVVDRDAPGQQASTANAGSLHVQLLSFDFGAKAEANGGPAAATLRLGNPSVALWRAIEAASGRDLDIKITGGLMVGETARDMEFLAAKARLEGEHGVETHVVGAHELRDLEPALWDGLAGAALCPAEGKIDPLAGTFAVIALAQAAGAVFEADAAVLAIARDGTGWRVETAAGPVRCGRIVNCAGAWSSHVAAMAGRPIPVHGAPLQMLVTEPGPPLVSRLVAHANRHLSLKQTRLGSLLIGGGWSAGLDAATGASSSLGWAIEGNAWVATRVLPAARRFHLLRAWAGMNINIDGAPILGAMPGAPGFFNCVTSNGYTLAPIVARLTADTLLG
;
A
#
# COMPACT_ATOMS: atom_id res chain seq x y z
N VAL A 1 20.12 -12.46 6.74
CA VAL A 1 18.99 -13.31 7.13
C VAL A 1 17.76 -12.45 7.28
N VAL A 2 16.61 -12.92 6.78
CA VAL A 2 15.28 -12.34 6.99
C VAL A 2 14.51 -13.29 7.88
N VAL A 3 14.07 -12.82 9.03
CA VAL A 3 13.25 -13.61 9.96
C VAL A 3 11.81 -13.09 9.90
N ASP A 4 10.84 -13.97 9.81
CA ASP A 4 9.41 -13.64 9.78
C ASP A 4 8.64 -14.54 10.74
N ARG A 5 7.60 -14.00 11.36
CA ARG A 5 6.68 -14.74 12.22
C ARG A 5 5.92 -15.82 11.44
N ASP A 6 5.61 -15.52 10.17
CA ASP A 6 4.85 -16.38 9.27
C ASP A 6 5.73 -16.77 8.07
N ALA A 7 5.20 -17.58 7.17
CA ALA A 7 5.85 -17.77 5.89
C ALA A 7 5.86 -16.45 5.07
N PRO A 8 6.94 -16.16 4.32
CA PRO A 8 7.04 -14.94 3.54
C PRO A 8 5.83 -14.75 2.61
N GLY A 9 5.25 -13.56 2.64
CA GLY A 9 4.10 -13.22 1.82
C GLY A 9 2.73 -13.59 2.40
N GLN A 10 2.61 -14.09 3.62
CA GLN A 10 1.31 -14.43 4.23
C GLN A 10 0.57 -13.24 4.86
N GLN A 11 1.19 -12.07 4.94
CA GLN A 11 0.60 -10.88 5.55
C GLN A 11 0.27 -9.79 4.50
N ALA A 12 0.35 -8.52 4.88
CA ALA A 12 -0.06 -7.37 4.08
C ALA A 12 0.57 -7.30 2.68
N SER A 13 1.78 -7.85 2.48
CA SER A 13 2.50 -7.80 1.20
C SER A 13 1.75 -8.49 0.05
N THR A 14 0.94 -9.51 0.34
CA THR A 14 0.11 -10.20 -0.65
C THR A 14 -1.38 -9.96 -0.45
N ALA A 15 -1.78 -9.47 0.74
CA ALA A 15 -3.17 -9.16 1.04
C ALA A 15 -3.63 -7.78 0.52
N ASN A 16 -2.71 -6.96 -0.02
CA ASN A 16 -3.05 -5.65 -0.58
C ASN A 16 -3.65 -5.77 -1.99
N ALA A 17 -4.23 -4.65 -2.47
CA ALA A 17 -4.85 -4.62 -3.80
C ALA A 17 -3.84 -4.59 -4.97
N GLY A 18 -2.56 -4.32 -4.74
CA GLY A 18 -1.56 -4.09 -5.80
C GLY A 18 -1.83 -2.80 -6.59
N SER A 19 -2.38 -1.78 -5.95
CA SER A 19 -2.48 -0.45 -6.54
C SER A 19 -1.15 0.27 -6.38
N LEU A 20 -0.69 0.92 -7.45
CA LEU A 20 0.48 1.78 -7.46
C LEU A 20 0.00 3.24 -7.42
N HIS A 21 -0.31 3.71 -6.20
CA HIS A 21 -0.80 5.06 -5.98
C HIS A 21 0.36 6.07 -5.93
N VAL A 22 0.36 7.01 -6.86
CA VAL A 22 1.33 8.12 -6.92
C VAL A 22 0.73 9.40 -6.38
N GLN A 23 -0.56 9.64 -6.66
CA GLN A 23 -1.29 10.77 -6.11
C GLN A 23 -1.61 10.56 -4.61
N LEU A 24 -1.88 11.65 -3.89
CA LEU A 24 -2.36 11.60 -2.51
C LEU A 24 -3.73 10.90 -2.45
N LEU A 25 -3.89 10.01 -1.49
CA LEU A 25 -5.20 9.44 -1.19
C LEU A 25 -6.09 10.50 -0.55
N SER A 26 -7.41 10.37 -0.73
CA SER A 26 -8.37 11.38 -0.25
C SER A 26 -8.29 11.64 1.25
N PHE A 27 -8.03 10.60 2.05
CA PHE A 27 -7.87 10.73 3.51
C PHE A 27 -6.52 11.36 3.91
N ASP A 28 -5.48 11.25 3.08
CA ASP A 28 -4.19 11.90 3.33
C ASP A 28 -4.27 13.40 3.05
N PHE A 29 -5.04 13.81 2.04
CA PHE A 29 -5.23 15.23 1.73
C PHE A 29 -6.37 15.88 2.54
N GLY A 30 -7.46 15.16 2.82
CA GLY A 30 -8.64 15.70 3.50
C GLY A 30 -8.52 15.71 5.02
N ALA A 31 -8.49 14.54 5.66
CA ALA A 31 -8.57 14.41 7.10
C ALA A 31 -7.25 14.64 7.86
N LYS A 32 -6.10 14.47 7.19
CA LYS A 32 -4.76 14.73 7.74
C LYS A 32 -4.15 16.03 7.22
N ALA A 33 -4.86 16.74 6.35
CA ALA A 33 -4.35 17.87 5.59
C ALA A 33 -4.72 19.22 6.22
N GLU A 34 -4.78 19.33 7.54
CA GLU A 34 -4.87 20.63 8.21
C GLU A 34 -3.72 21.61 7.82
N ALA A 35 -2.71 21.10 7.10
CA ALA A 35 -1.59 21.85 6.55
C ALA A 35 -1.14 21.28 5.21
N ASN A 36 -1.85 21.56 4.11
CA ASN A 36 -1.38 21.29 2.74
C ASN A 36 -0.81 19.87 2.52
N GLY A 37 -1.54 18.81 2.91
CA GLY A 37 -1.12 17.43 2.76
C GLY A 37 -0.11 16.96 3.81
N GLY A 38 0.38 17.83 4.67
CA GLY A 38 1.26 17.48 5.78
C GLY A 38 2.47 16.63 5.37
N PRO A 39 2.91 15.67 6.22
CA PRO A 39 4.02 14.79 5.92
C PRO A 39 3.80 13.91 4.68
N ALA A 40 2.55 13.55 4.35
CA ALA A 40 2.22 12.77 3.16
C ALA A 40 2.61 13.47 1.86
N ALA A 41 2.46 14.80 1.77
CA ALA A 41 2.87 15.57 0.59
C ALA A 41 4.37 15.45 0.30
N ALA A 42 5.21 15.37 1.32
CA ALA A 42 6.66 15.18 1.15
C ALA A 42 7.03 13.85 0.48
N THR A 43 6.14 12.84 0.55
CA THR A 43 6.36 11.53 -0.04
C THR A 43 6.01 11.46 -1.53
N LEU A 44 5.27 12.42 -2.06
CA LEU A 44 4.84 12.44 -3.46
C LEU A 44 6.01 12.27 -4.44
N ARG A 45 7.15 12.91 -4.14
CA ARG A 45 8.39 12.79 -4.93
C ARG A 45 8.95 11.37 -5.00
N LEU A 46 8.54 10.46 -4.12
CA LEU A 46 9.00 9.08 -4.10
C LEU A 46 8.16 8.15 -4.99
N GLY A 47 6.95 8.56 -5.36
CA GLY A 47 6.01 7.71 -6.10
C GLY A 47 6.53 7.28 -7.47
N ASN A 48 6.83 8.24 -8.34
CA ASN A 48 7.33 7.97 -9.69
C ASN A 48 8.63 7.16 -9.71
N PRO A 49 9.67 7.51 -8.91
CA PRO A 49 10.87 6.67 -8.82
C PRO A 49 10.58 5.25 -8.34
N SER A 50 9.64 5.08 -7.42
CA SER A 50 9.27 3.75 -6.93
C SER A 50 8.57 2.90 -7.97
N VAL A 51 7.68 3.48 -8.76
CA VAL A 51 7.03 2.80 -9.90
C VAL A 51 8.09 2.38 -10.94
N ALA A 52 9.07 3.22 -11.21
CA ALA A 52 10.20 2.87 -12.09
C ALA A 52 11.02 1.70 -11.54
N LEU A 53 11.25 1.65 -10.22
CA LEU A 53 11.92 0.51 -9.58
C LEU A 53 11.08 -0.78 -9.66
N TRP A 54 9.75 -0.73 -9.56
CA TRP A 54 8.91 -1.90 -9.78
C TRP A 54 9.09 -2.49 -11.19
N ARG A 55 9.17 -1.64 -12.23
CA ARG A 55 9.47 -2.08 -13.60
C ARG A 55 10.87 -2.69 -13.73
N ALA A 56 11.85 -2.12 -13.03
CA ALA A 56 13.21 -2.68 -13.00
C ALA A 56 13.23 -4.06 -12.29
N ILE A 57 12.45 -4.26 -11.23
CA ILE A 57 12.27 -5.54 -10.55
C ILE A 57 11.59 -6.55 -11.49
N GLU A 58 10.56 -6.16 -12.23
CA GLU A 58 9.92 -7.00 -13.24
C GLU A 58 10.94 -7.50 -14.27
N ALA A 59 11.71 -6.58 -14.86
CA ALA A 59 12.75 -6.90 -15.84
C ALA A 59 13.84 -7.81 -15.23
N ALA A 60 14.32 -7.53 -14.03
CA ALA A 60 15.34 -8.31 -13.36
C ALA A 60 14.88 -9.72 -12.97
N SER A 61 13.60 -9.86 -12.62
CA SER A 61 13.02 -11.15 -12.23
C SER A 61 12.73 -12.08 -13.41
N GLY A 62 12.64 -11.53 -14.62
CA GLY A 62 12.18 -12.25 -15.81
C GLY A 62 10.73 -12.75 -15.73
N ARG A 63 9.93 -12.25 -14.78
CA ARG A 63 8.54 -12.65 -14.55
C ARG A 63 7.60 -11.53 -14.98
N ASP A 64 6.42 -11.88 -15.47
CA ASP A 64 5.33 -10.95 -15.70
C ASP A 64 4.67 -10.62 -14.34
N LEU A 65 4.82 -9.40 -13.89
CA LEU A 65 4.22 -8.90 -12.65
C LEU A 65 2.86 -8.21 -12.91
N ASP A 66 2.36 -8.25 -14.14
CA ASP A 66 1.15 -7.56 -14.60
C ASP A 66 1.16 -6.06 -14.28
N ILE A 67 2.33 -5.42 -14.43
CA ILE A 67 2.44 -3.97 -14.22
C ILE A 67 1.77 -3.23 -15.38
N LYS A 68 0.70 -2.49 -15.07
CA LYS A 68 -0.04 -1.66 -16.02
C LYS A 68 -0.13 -0.24 -15.49
N ILE A 69 0.58 0.69 -16.11
CA ILE A 69 0.51 2.12 -15.79
C ILE A 69 -0.47 2.74 -16.79
N THR A 70 -1.73 2.70 -16.43
CA THR A 70 -2.85 3.18 -17.26
C THR A 70 -3.49 4.45 -16.70
N GLY A 71 -2.97 4.95 -15.60
CA GLY A 71 -3.50 6.08 -14.85
C GLY A 71 -4.41 5.67 -13.69
N GLY A 72 -4.62 6.62 -12.79
CA GLY A 72 -5.57 6.54 -11.69
C GLY A 72 -6.52 7.73 -11.70
N LEU A 73 -7.77 7.49 -11.42
CA LEU A 73 -8.84 8.47 -11.33
C LEU A 73 -9.31 8.57 -9.88
N MET A 74 -9.31 9.77 -9.31
CA MET A 74 -10.06 10.05 -8.09
C MET A 74 -11.32 10.80 -8.49
N VAL A 75 -12.47 10.12 -8.48
CA VAL A 75 -13.74 10.65 -8.96
C VAL A 75 -14.44 11.51 -7.89
N GLY A 76 -15.21 12.50 -8.34
CA GLY A 76 -16.06 13.36 -7.52
C GLY A 76 -17.51 13.37 -8.01
N GLU A 77 -18.45 13.50 -7.08
CA GLU A 77 -19.90 13.55 -7.39
C GLU A 77 -20.45 14.99 -7.38
N THR A 78 -19.79 15.90 -6.67
CA THR A 78 -20.31 17.24 -6.41
C THR A 78 -19.32 18.34 -6.79
N ALA A 79 -19.79 19.59 -6.91
CA ALA A 79 -18.92 20.75 -7.10
C ALA A 79 -17.86 20.86 -5.98
N ARG A 80 -18.24 20.56 -4.72
CA ARG A 80 -17.34 20.55 -3.60
C ARG A 80 -16.22 19.49 -3.74
N ASP A 81 -16.56 18.30 -4.27
CA ASP A 81 -15.56 17.30 -4.58
C ASP A 81 -14.58 17.80 -5.64
N MET A 82 -15.08 18.50 -6.67
CA MET A 82 -14.23 19.04 -7.73
C MET A 82 -13.30 20.17 -7.23
N GLU A 83 -13.78 21.00 -6.30
CA GLU A 83 -12.93 22.01 -5.63
C GLU A 83 -11.82 21.33 -4.81
N PHE A 84 -12.16 20.29 -4.06
CA PHE A 84 -11.20 19.47 -3.31
C PHE A 84 -10.16 18.85 -4.26
N LEU A 85 -10.59 18.24 -5.37
CA LEU A 85 -9.71 17.63 -6.36
C LEU A 85 -8.80 18.64 -7.05
N ALA A 86 -9.30 19.85 -7.32
CA ALA A 86 -8.51 20.94 -7.90
C ALA A 86 -7.43 21.44 -6.92
N ALA A 87 -7.76 21.55 -5.64
CA ALA A 87 -6.78 21.92 -4.60
C ALA A 87 -5.70 20.85 -4.42
N LYS A 88 -6.12 19.59 -4.41
CA LYS A 88 -5.23 18.42 -4.34
C LYS A 88 -4.28 18.36 -5.54
N ALA A 89 -4.78 18.52 -6.77
CA ALA A 89 -3.97 18.49 -7.99
C ALA A 89 -2.92 19.62 -8.03
N ARG A 90 -3.25 20.81 -7.52
CA ARG A 90 -2.26 21.89 -7.39
C ARG A 90 -1.12 21.52 -6.45
N LEU A 91 -1.46 20.99 -5.25
CA LEU A 91 -0.45 20.54 -4.29
C LEU A 91 0.44 19.44 -4.87
N GLU A 92 -0.15 18.48 -5.57
CA GLU A 92 0.59 17.39 -6.23
C GLU A 92 1.56 17.95 -7.28
N GLY A 93 1.13 18.93 -8.08
CA GLY A 93 1.98 19.61 -9.03
C GLY A 93 3.16 20.34 -8.38
N GLU A 94 2.97 21.00 -7.24
CA GLU A 94 4.05 21.62 -6.45
C GLU A 94 5.11 20.60 -5.97
N HIS A 95 4.71 19.33 -5.81
CA HIS A 95 5.58 18.23 -5.43
C HIS A 95 6.05 17.35 -6.61
N GLY A 96 5.80 17.78 -7.85
CA GLY A 96 6.27 17.10 -9.06
C GLY A 96 5.45 15.88 -9.48
N VAL A 97 4.21 15.78 -9.01
CA VAL A 97 3.25 14.76 -9.48
C VAL A 97 2.24 15.42 -10.42
N GLU A 98 2.25 14.96 -11.66
CA GLU A 98 1.31 15.43 -12.69
C GLU A 98 -0.08 14.87 -12.41
N THR A 99 -1.05 15.77 -12.19
CA THR A 99 -2.46 15.41 -11.97
C THR A 99 -3.34 16.43 -12.69
N HIS A 100 -4.27 15.93 -13.52
CA HIS A 100 -5.19 16.74 -14.30
C HIS A 100 -6.61 16.63 -13.74
N VAL A 101 -7.29 17.77 -13.58
CA VAL A 101 -8.71 17.77 -13.25
C VAL A 101 -9.51 17.71 -14.54
N VAL A 102 -10.29 16.64 -14.70
CA VAL A 102 -11.13 16.35 -15.85
C VAL A 102 -12.61 16.49 -15.49
N GLY A 103 -13.39 17.09 -16.39
CA GLY A 103 -14.84 17.23 -16.22
C GLY A 103 -15.62 15.95 -16.56
N ALA A 104 -16.94 15.98 -16.34
CA ALA A 104 -17.82 14.84 -16.56
C ALA A 104 -17.79 14.27 -17.98
N HIS A 105 -17.66 15.15 -19.00
CA HIS A 105 -17.60 14.71 -20.40
C HIS A 105 -16.33 13.92 -20.68
N GLU A 106 -15.18 14.46 -20.33
CA GLU A 106 -13.87 13.84 -20.53
C GLU A 106 -13.76 12.53 -19.70
N LEU A 107 -14.31 12.51 -18.47
CA LEU A 107 -14.35 11.30 -17.65
C LEU A 107 -15.11 10.16 -18.33
N ARG A 108 -16.23 10.46 -19.01
CA ARG A 108 -17.00 9.46 -19.78
C ARG A 108 -16.21 8.93 -20.98
N ASP A 109 -15.44 9.77 -21.63
CA ASP A 109 -14.57 9.33 -22.74
C ASP A 109 -13.42 8.43 -22.23
N LEU A 110 -12.87 8.74 -21.05
CA LEU A 110 -11.79 7.97 -20.43
C LEU A 110 -12.25 6.60 -19.90
N GLU A 111 -13.40 6.54 -19.24
CA GLU A 111 -13.96 5.33 -18.60
C GLU A 111 -15.49 5.31 -18.73
N PRO A 112 -16.02 4.91 -19.89
CA PRO A 112 -17.45 5.00 -20.22
C PRO A 112 -18.36 4.11 -19.36
N ALA A 113 -17.81 3.15 -18.61
CA ALA A 113 -18.59 2.29 -17.72
C ALA A 113 -18.85 2.91 -16.34
N LEU A 114 -18.16 4.02 -15.99
CA LEU A 114 -18.42 4.73 -14.74
C LEU A 114 -19.79 5.42 -14.79
N TRP A 115 -20.33 5.68 -13.60
CA TRP A 115 -21.62 6.33 -13.46
C TRP A 115 -21.60 7.75 -14.07
N ASP A 116 -22.57 8.04 -14.95
CA ASP A 116 -22.70 9.33 -15.67
C ASP A 116 -23.09 10.52 -14.79
N GLY A 117 -23.52 10.27 -13.54
CA GLY A 117 -23.75 11.29 -12.53
C GLY A 117 -22.50 11.80 -11.81
N LEU A 118 -21.29 11.32 -12.16
CA LEU A 118 -20.05 11.85 -11.63
C LEU A 118 -19.77 13.25 -12.22
N ALA A 119 -19.34 14.19 -11.37
CA ALA A 119 -19.03 15.56 -11.77
C ALA A 119 -17.68 15.67 -12.51
N GLY A 120 -16.77 14.72 -12.30
CA GLY A 120 -15.45 14.67 -12.89
C GLY A 120 -14.49 13.85 -12.06
N ALA A 121 -13.19 14.05 -12.29
CA ALA A 121 -12.13 13.35 -11.57
C ALA A 121 -10.82 14.15 -11.55
N ALA A 122 -9.90 13.74 -10.68
CA ALA A 122 -8.47 14.02 -10.82
C ALA A 122 -7.80 12.78 -11.44
N LEU A 123 -7.16 12.96 -12.59
CA LEU A 123 -6.42 11.93 -13.32
C LEU A 123 -4.93 12.08 -13.05
N CYS A 124 -4.29 11.06 -12.49
CA CYS A 124 -2.84 10.93 -12.41
C CYS A 124 -2.35 9.88 -13.41
N PRO A 125 -1.68 10.27 -14.51
CA PRO A 125 -1.24 9.33 -15.55
C PRO A 125 -0.21 8.31 -15.07
N ALA A 126 0.57 8.65 -14.05
CA ALA A 126 1.65 7.82 -13.51
C ALA A 126 1.19 6.67 -12.60
N GLU A 127 -0.09 6.61 -12.26
CA GLU A 127 -0.66 5.54 -11.45
C GLU A 127 -0.92 4.27 -12.24
N GLY A 128 -1.01 3.16 -11.53
CA GLY A 128 -1.26 1.89 -12.16
C GLY A 128 -1.49 0.75 -11.17
N LYS A 129 -1.34 -0.44 -11.68
CA LYS A 129 -1.55 -1.67 -10.92
C LYS A 129 -0.44 -2.69 -11.18
N ILE A 130 -0.28 -3.58 -10.23
CA ILE A 130 0.63 -4.73 -10.26
C ILE A 130 -0.10 -5.93 -9.64
N ASP A 131 0.28 -7.14 -9.99
CA ASP A 131 -0.12 -8.32 -9.23
C ASP A 131 0.73 -8.39 -7.95
N PRO A 132 0.12 -8.21 -6.74
CA PRO A 132 0.88 -8.15 -5.51
C PRO A 132 1.49 -9.49 -5.09
N LEU A 133 0.89 -10.61 -5.49
CA LEU A 133 1.48 -11.93 -5.27
C LEU A 133 2.72 -12.11 -6.14
N ALA A 134 2.59 -11.91 -7.45
CA ALA A 134 3.70 -12.03 -8.39
C ALA A 134 4.86 -11.10 -7.99
N GLY A 135 4.57 -9.83 -7.67
CA GLY A 135 5.57 -8.84 -7.25
C GLY A 135 6.29 -9.24 -5.95
N THR A 136 5.54 -9.65 -4.93
CA THR A 136 6.14 -10.07 -3.65
C THR A 136 7.05 -11.28 -3.83
N PHE A 137 6.58 -12.31 -4.52
CA PHE A 137 7.40 -13.51 -4.74
C PHE A 137 8.56 -13.30 -5.72
N ALA A 138 8.46 -12.34 -6.63
CA ALA A 138 9.61 -11.94 -7.46
C ALA A 138 10.72 -11.30 -6.63
N VAL A 139 10.37 -10.39 -5.71
CA VAL A 139 11.33 -9.76 -4.79
C VAL A 139 11.99 -10.80 -3.89
N ILE A 140 11.22 -11.74 -3.32
CA ILE A 140 11.76 -12.82 -2.49
C ILE A 140 12.75 -13.66 -3.30
N ALA A 141 12.40 -14.06 -4.52
CA ALA A 141 13.27 -14.87 -5.38
C ALA A 141 14.57 -14.14 -5.75
N LEU A 142 14.49 -12.84 -6.07
CA LEU A 142 15.68 -12.02 -6.34
C LEU A 142 16.57 -11.89 -5.11
N ALA A 143 15.98 -11.70 -3.93
CA ALA A 143 16.73 -11.62 -2.68
C ALA A 143 17.44 -12.96 -2.37
N GLN A 144 16.77 -14.10 -2.56
CA GLN A 144 17.37 -15.42 -2.38
C GLN A 144 18.49 -15.68 -3.38
N ALA A 145 18.31 -15.29 -4.65
CA ALA A 145 19.36 -15.37 -5.66
C ALA A 145 20.59 -14.51 -5.32
N ALA A 146 20.37 -13.40 -4.59
CA ALA A 146 21.43 -12.55 -4.05
C ALA A 146 22.00 -13.06 -2.71
N GLY A 147 21.62 -14.25 -2.24
CA GLY A 147 22.15 -14.89 -1.03
C GLY A 147 21.38 -14.59 0.26
N ALA A 148 20.20 -13.95 0.20
CA ALA A 148 19.37 -13.78 1.38
C ALA A 148 18.78 -15.13 1.83
N VAL A 149 18.83 -15.38 3.13
CA VAL A 149 18.21 -16.54 3.77
C VAL A 149 16.93 -16.09 4.46
N PHE A 150 15.81 -16.79 4.21
CA PHE A 150 14.52 -16.52 4.83
C PHE A 150 14.20 -17.64 5.84
N GLU A 151 13.92 -17.23 7.07
CA GLU A 151 13.49 -18.12 8.15
C GLU A 151 12.03 -17.79 8.50
N ALA A 152 11.13 -18.69 8.14
CA ALA A 152 9.72 -18.65 8.51
C ALA A 152 9.51 -19.19 9.93
N ASP A 153 8.32 -18.93 10.50
CA ASP A 153 7.96 -19.36 11.86
C ASP A 153 8.96 -18.89 12.93
N ALA A 154 9.70 -17.80 12.62
CA ALA A 154 10.77 -17.22 13.41
C ALA A 154 10.35 -15.88 14.02
N ALA A 155 9.20 -15.85 14.72
CA ALA A 155 8.72 -14.67 15.41
C ALA A 155 9.81 -14.09 16.32
N VAL A 156 10.08 -12.76 16.22
CA VAL A 156 11.01 -12.07 17.11
C VAL A 156 10.38 -11.94 18.49
N LEU A 157 11.04 -12.47 19.50
CA LEU A 157 10.57 -12.54 20.89
C LEU A 157 11.29 -11.50 21.78
N ALA A 158 12.57 -11.24 21.52
CA ALA A 158 13.37 -10.23 22.23
C ALA A 158 14.54 -9.77 21.40
N ILE A 159 15.01 -8.55 21.67
CA ILE A 159 16.20 -7.96 21.06
C ILE A 159 17.07 -7.40 22.18
N ALA A 160 18.35 -7.77 22.21
CA ALA A 160 19.31 -7.30 23.20
C ALA A 160 20.65 -6.93 22.54
N ARG A 161 21.41 -6.06 23.22
CA ARG A 161 22.79 -5.79 22.83
C ARG A 161 23.67 -7.01 23.06
N ASP A 162 24.58 -7.26 22.12
CA ASP A 162 25.61 -8.31 22.22
C ASP A 162 26.95 -7.73 21.71
N GLY A 163 27.74 -7.19 22.63
CA GLY A 163 28.93 -6.44 22.29
C GLY A 163 28.62 -5.19 21.45
N THR A 164 29.22 -5.11 20.28
CA THR A 164 28.98 -4.03 19.29
C THR A 164 27.78 -4.29 18.40
N GLY A 165 27.21 -5.50 18.43
CA GLY A 165 26.08 -5.96 17.63
C GLY A 165 24.81 -6.18 18.44
N TRP A 166 23.99 -7.10 17.96
CA TRP A 166 22.69 -7.45 18.47
C TRP A 166 22.49 -8.95 18.55
N ARG A 167 21.76 -9.38 19.55
CA ARG A 167 21.19 -10.71 19.67
C ARG A 167 19.68 -10.62 19.58
N VAL A 168 19.12 -11.31 18.62
CA VAL A 168 17.67 -11.39 18.37
C VAL A 168 17.23 -12.80 18.75
N GLU A 169 16.39 -12.92 19.76
CA GLU A 169 15.74 -14.15 20.13
C GLU A 169 14.51 -14.33 19.23
N THR A 170 14.44 -15.46 18.53
CA THR A 170 13.30 -15.82 17.69
C THR A 170 12.71 -17.15 18.13
N ALA A 171 11.48 -17.44 17.68
CA ALA A 171 10.85 -18.75 17.94
C ALA A 171 11.63 -19.93 17.33
N ALA A 172 12.41 -19.68 16.28
CA ALA A 172 13.29 -20.66 15.63
C ALA A 172 14.71 -20.76 16.26
N GLY A 173 15.02 -19.88 17.22
CA GLY A 173 16.32 -19.81 17.88
C GLY A 173 16.97 -18.44 17.77
N PRO A 174 18.12 -18.23 18.43
CA PRO A 174 18.79 -16.93 18.47
C PRO A 174 19.57 -16.62 17.19
N VAL A 175 19.48 -15.36 16.73
CA VAL A 175 20.26 -14.82 15.62
C VAL A 175 21.17 -13.71 16.15
N ARG A 176 22.48 -13.77 15.84
CA ARG A 176 23.43 -12.69 16.11
C ARG A 176 23.72 -11.90 14.84
N CYS A 177 23.72 -10.58 14.94
CA CYS A 177 23.94 -9.72 13.79
C CYS A 177 24.61 -8.39 14.20
N GLY A 178 25.29 -7.75 13.26
CA GLY A 178 25.85 -6.42 13.46
C GLY A 178 24.80 -5.31 13.30
N ARG A 179 23.78 -5.55 12.48
CA ARG A 179 22.74 -4.56 12.18
C ARG A 179 21.38 -5.24 12.08
N ILE A 180 20.34 -4.51 12.48
CA ILE A 180 18.92 -4.90 12.35
C ILE A 180 18.21 -3.89 11.44
N VAL A 181 17.42 -4.37 10.51
CA VAL A 181 16.45 -3.57 9.76
C VAL A 181 15.05 -4.02 10.14
N ASN A 182 14.32 -3.17 10.82
CA ASN A 182 12.95 -3.40 11.22
C ASN A 182 11.99 -3.09 10.07
N CYS A 183 11.51 -4.13 9.40
CA CYS A 183 10.52 -4.10 8.33
C CYS A 183 9.22 -4.79 8.75
N ALA A 184 8.91 -4.83 10.05
CA ALA A 184 7.80 -5.60 10.61
C ALA A 184 6.40 -4.98 10.36
N GLY A 185 6.29 -4.01 9.44
CA GLY A 185 5.02 -3.44 9.00
C GLY A 185 4.20 -2.88 10.16
N ALA A 186 2.98 -3.34 10.35
CA ALA A 186 2.09 -2.94 11.42
C ALA A 186 2.62 -3.27 12.83
N TRP A 187 3.56 -4.20 12.95
CA TRP A 187 4.19 -4.62 14.21
C TRP A 187 5.54 -3.93 14.46
N SER A 188 5.94 -2.99 13.60
CA SER A 188 7.25 -2.33 13.71
C SER A 188 7.45 -1.56 15.01
N SER A 189 6.37 -0.99 15.58
CA SER A 189 6.43 -0.33 16.90
C SER A 189 6.80 -1.32 18.03
N HIS A 190 6.22 -2.53 17.98
CA HIS A 190 6.49 -3.59 18.93
C HIS A 190 7.94 -4.08 18.85
N VAL A 191 8.43 -4.31 17.63
CA VAL A 191 9.83 -4.72 17.38
C VAL A 191 10.81 -3.63 17.80
N ALA A 192 10.51 -2.36 17.50
CA ALA A 192 11.35 -1.23 17.93
C ALA A 192 11.39 -1.06 19.46
N ALA A 193 10.25 -1.33 20.15
CA ALA A 193 10.20 -1.30 21.62
C ALA A 193 11.12 -2.34 22.26
N MET A 194 11.30 -3.53 21.64
CA MET A 194 12.26 -4.53 22.11
C MET A 194 13.73 -4.03 22.07
N ALA A 195 14.04 -3.11 21.15
CA ALA A 195 15.34 -2.44 21.06
C ALA A 195 15.43 -1.16 21.93
N GLY A 196 14.45 -0.92 22.78
CA GLY A 196 14.44 0.12 23.79
C GLY A 196 13.52 1.33 23.51
N ARG A 197 12.97 1.50 22.31
CA ARG A 197 12.11 2.64 21.99
C ARG A 197 11.04 2.30 20.94
N PRO A 198 9.75 2.43 21.26
CA PRO A 198 8.69 2.27 20.27
C PRO A 198 8.74 3.41 19.24
N ILE A 199 8.19 3.16 18.06
CA ILE A 199 7.97 4.14 17.00
C ILE A 199 6.46 4.36 16.80
N PRO A 200 6.00 5.52 16.30
CA PRO A 200 4.58 5.86 16.18
C PRO A 200 3.91 5.13 14.98
N VAL A 201 3.86 3.81 15.05
CA VAL A 201 3.23 2.96 14.05
C VAL A 201 2.08 2.20 14.69
N HIS A 202 0.91 2.28 14.07
CA HIS A 202 -0.27 1.53 14.48
C HIS A 202 -0.80 0.71 13.31
N GLY A 203 -1.14 -0.55 13.58
CA GLY A 203 -1.81 -1.42 12.61
C GLY A 203 -3.32 -1.32 12.73
N ALA A 204 -4.01 -1.34 11.58
CA ALA A 204 -5.46 -1.52 11.51
C ALA A 204 -5.81 -2.44 10.34
N PRO A 205 -6.64 -3.47 10.53
CA PRO A 205 -7.03 -4.33 9.43
C PRO A 205 -8.01 -3.61 8.51
N LEU A 206 -7.73 -3.64 7.21
CA LEU A 206 -8.61 -3.12 6.17
C LEU A 206 -9.12 -4.25 5.29
N GLN A 207 -10.39 -4.14 4.91
CA GLN A 207 -11.11 -5.15 4.16
C GLN A 207 -11.01 -4.95 2.66
N MET A 208 -10.85 -6.04 1.94
CA MET A 208 -10.83 -6.14 0.50
C MET A 208 -11.88 -7.13 0.02
N LEU A 209 -12.39 -6.91 -1.19
CA LEU A 209 -13.31 -7.79 -1.89
C LEU A 209 -12.74 -8.14 -3.26
N VAL A 210 -13.03 -9.34 -3.74
CA VAL A 210 -12.81 -9.73 -5.13
C VAL A 210 -14.06 -10.38 -5.69
N THR A 211 -14.37 -10.04 -6.95
CA THR A 211 -15.50 -10.62 -7.68
C THR A 211 -15.05 -11.76 -8.59
N GLU A 212 -16.03 -12.50 -9.11
CA GLU A 212 -15.84 -13.36 -10.26
C GLU A 212 -15.28 -12.56 -11.47
N PRO A 213 -14.63 -13.21 -12.44
CA PRO A 213 -14.24 -12.60 -13.70
C PRO A 213 -15.46 -12.12 -14.50
N GLY A 214 -15.28 -11.00 -15.21
CA GLY A 214 -16.31 -10.45 -16.10
C GLY A 214 -15.68 -9.68 -17.28
N PRO A 215 -16.51 -9.06 -18.11
CA PRO A 215 -16.05 -8.28 -19.25
C PRO A 215 -15.19 -7.09 -18.79
N PRO A 216 -14.30 -6.55 -19.65
CA PRO A 216 -13.56 -5.34 -19.36
C PRO A 216 -14.52 -4.16 -19.14
N LEU A 217 -14.42 -3.50 -17.98
CA LEU A 217 -15.23 -2.35 -17.61
C LEU A 217 -14.37 -1.11 -17.33
N VAL A 218 -13.28 -1.29 -16.61
CA VAL A 218 -12.37 -0.20 -16.24
C VAL A 218 -10.92 -0.58 -16.48
N SER A 219 -10.17 0.34 -17.06
CA SER A 219 -8.75 0.16 -17.34
C SER A 219 -7.86 0.76 -16.27
N ARG A 220 -8.32 1.84 -15.63
CA ARG A 220 -7.60 2.64 -14.63
C ARG A 220 -7.92 2.22 -13.21
N LEU A 221 -7.09 2.66 -12.28
CA LEU A 221 -7.47 2.69 -10.86
C LEU A 221 -8.59 3.72 -10.68
N VAL A 222 -9.57 3.40 -9.85
CA VAL A 222 -10.66 4.32 -9.51
C VAL A 222 -10.74 4.46 -7.99
N ALA A 223 -10.54 5.67 -7.50
CA ALA A 223 -10.73 6.08 -6.12
C ALA A 223 -11.84 7.14 -6.05
N HIS A 224 -12.25 7.55 -4.87
CA HIS A 224 -13.29 8.56 -4.69
C HIS A 224 -12.82 9.68 -3.74
N ALA A 225 -13.21 10.91 -4.04
CA ALA A 225 -12.80 12.10 -3.30
C ALA A 225 -13.25 12.10 -1.83
N ASN A 226 -14.45 11.61 -1.54
CA ASN A 226 -15.04 11.64 -0.19
C ASN A 226 -15.67 10.32 0.28
N ARG A 227 -15.50 9.21 -0.48
CA ARG A 227 -15.96 7.88 -0.09
C ARG A 227 -14.80 6.91 -0.04
N HIS A 228 -14.92 5.90 0.80
CA HIS A 228 -13.94 4.81 0.85
C HIS A 228 -14.08 3.93 -0.40
N LEU A 229 -13.24 4.18 -1.41
CA LEU A 229 -13.17 3.38 -2.63
C LEU A 229 -11.72 3.31 -3.14
N SER A 230 -11.29 2.11 -3.42
CA SER A 230 -10.18 1.77 -4.32
C SER A 230 -10.66 0.60 -5.16
N LEU A 231 -10.88 0.84 -6.46
CA LEU A 231 -11.42 -0.14 -7.38
C LEU A 231 -10.50 -0.27 -8.57
N LYS A 232 -10.27 -1.50 -9.01
CA LYS A 232 -9.60 -1.81 -10.26
C LYS A 232 -10.06 -3.16 -10.79
N GLN A 233 -9.84 -3.38 -12.09
CA GLN A 233 -10.10 -4.67 -12.72
C GLN A 233 -8.78 -5.37 -13.02
N THR A 234 -8.71 -6.66 -12.68
CA THR A 234 -7.55 -7.51 -12.95
C THR A 234 -7.49 -7.91 -14.43
N ARG A 235 -6.37 -8.48 -14.90
CA ARG A 235 -6.26 -9.02 -16.26
C ARG A 235 -7.25 -10.17 -16.53
N LEU A 236 -7.69 -10.87 -15.49
CA LEU A 236 -8.69 -11.95 -15.59
C LEU A 236 -10.12 -11.44 -15.58
N GLY A 237 -10.35 -10.13 -15.41
CA GLY A 237 -11.66 -9.51 -15.43
C GLY A 237 -12.32 -9.37 -14.05
N SER A 238 -11.73 -9.88 -12.97
CA SER A 238 -12.26 -9.70 -11.62
C SER A 238 -12.09 -8.26 -11.13
N LEU A 239 -13.08 -7.73 -10.44
CA LEU A 239 -12.97 -6.45 -9.74
C LEU A 239 -12.34 -6.68 -8.36
N LEU A 240 -11.29 -5.92 -8.06
CA LEU A 240 -10.73 -5.76 -6.72
C LEU A 240 -11.26 -4.47 -6.12
N ILE A 241 -11.90 -4.55 -4.96
CA ILE A 241 -12.62 -3.44 -4.33
C ILE A 241 -12.14 -3.31 -2.89
N GLY A 242 -11.77 -2.09 -2.49
CA GLY A 242 -11.33 -1.73 -1.15
C GLY A 242 -11.48 -0.24 -0.92
N GLY A 243 -10.57 0.37 -0.15
CA GLY A 243 -10.52 1.83 0.02
C GLY A 243 -10.68 2.32 1.45
N GLY A 244 -10.27 1.51 2.44
CA GLY A 244 -10.25 1.95 3.83
C GLY A 244 -11.39 1.45 4.70
N TRP A 245 -12.18 0.49 4.24
CA TRP A 245 -13.19 -0.17 5.07
C TRP A 245 -12.52 -1.03 6.13
N SER A 246 -12.91 -0.84 7.38
CA SER A 246 -12.36 -1.58 8.51
C SER A 246 -12.74 -3.06 8.45
N ALA A 247 -11.86 -3.90 8.99
CA ALA A 247 -12.12 -5.31 9.27
C ALA A 247 -12.07 -5.57 10.78
N GLY A 248 -12.54 -6.74 11.20
CA GLY A 248 -12.43 -7.18 12.58
C GLY A 248 -10.99 -7.58 12.92
N LEU A 249 -10.61 -7.40 14.18
CA LEU A 249 -9.35 -7.88 14.75
C LEU A 249 -9.64 -8.58 16.07
N ASP A 250 -9.27 -9.83 16.16
CA ASP A 250 -9.31 -10.55 17.42
C ASP A 250 -8.12 -10.13 18.28
N ALA A 251 -8.40 -9.58 19.46
CA ALA A 251 -7.36 -9.02 20.33
C ALA A 251 -6.45 -10.10 20.96
N ALA A 252 -6.93 -11.33 21.08
CA ALA A 252 -6.18 -12.42 21.70
C ALA A 252 -5.25 -13.12 20.70
N THR A 253 -5.72 -13.32 19.47
CA THR A 253 -4.97 -14.04 18.43
C THR A 253 -4.31 -13.14 17.40
N GLY A 254 -4.74 -11.87 17.30
CA GLY A 254 -4.33 -10.96 16.22
C GLY A 254 -4.92 -11.32 14.84
N ALA A 255 -5.84 -12.28 14.77
CA ALA A 255 -6.47 -12.69 13.54
C ALA A 255 -7.44 -11.63 13.03
N SER A 256 -7.36 -11.31 11.75
CA SER A 256 -8.32 -10.42 11.08
C SER A 256 -9.52 -11.19 10.53
N SER A 257 -10.69 -10.55 10.53
CA SER A 257 -11.92 -11.14 10.01
C SER A 257 -12.70 -10.12 9.20
N SER A 258 -13.44 -10.60 8.19
CA SER A 258 -14.33 -9.74 7.40
C SER A 258 -15.59 -9.38 8.18
N LEU A 259 -16.04 -8.12 8.05
CA LEU A 259 -17.25 -7.59 8.68
C LEU A 259 -18.36 -7.40 7.64
N GLY A 260 -19.57 -7.91 7.91
CA GLY A 260 -20.70 -7.86 6.98
C GLY A 260 -21.03 -6.43 6.53
N TRP A 261 -21.13 -5.48 7.47
CA TRP A 261 -21.42 -4.08 7.14
C TRP A 261 -20.34 -3.43 6.24
N ALA A 262 -19.07 -3.84 6.40
CA ALA A 262 -17.98 -3.34 5.58
C ALA A 262 -17.99 -3.98 4.17
N ILE A 263 -18.44 -5.23 4.03
CA ILE A 263 -18.71 -5.86 2.73
C ILE A 263 -19.81 -5.08 2.01
N GLU A 264 -20.94 -4.83 2.67
CA GLU A 264 -22.06 -4.10 2.12
C GLU A 264 -21.68 -2.67 1.71
N GLY A 265 -20.98 -1.94 2.58
CA GLY A 265 -20.52 -0.58 2.30
C GLY A 265 -19.55 -0.50 1.13
N ASN A 266 -18.57 -1.41 1.08
CA ASN A 266 -17.61 -1.53 -0.01
C ASN A 266 -18.32 -1.81 -1.36
N ALA A 267 -19.23 -2.79 -1.37
CA ALA A 267 -20.02 -3.14 -2.55
C ALA A 267 -20.96 -2.00 -2.98
N TRP A 268 -21.57 -1.30 -2.01
CA TRP A 268 -22.45 -0.16 -2.29
C TRP A 268 -21.69 0.98 -3.00
N VAL A 269 -20.53 1.39 -2.49
CA VAL A 269 -19.73 2.45 -3.13
C VAL A 269 -19.25 2.01 -4.50
N ALA A 270 -18.78 0.78 -4.64
CA ALA A 270 -18.33 0.24 -5.92
C ALA A 270 -19.44 0.24 -6.97
N THR A 271 -20.65 -0.23 -6.61
CA THR A 271 -21.81 -0.28 -7.53
C THR A 271 -22.41 1.10 -7.81
N ARG A 272 -22.16 2.08 -6.95
CA ARG A 272 -22.53 3.47 -7.20
C ARG A 272 -21.63 4.10 -8.26
N VAL A 273 -20.31 3.91 -8.14
CA VAL A 273 -19.32 4.47 -9.06
C VAL A 273 -19.24 3.68 -10.37
N LEU A 274 -19.39 2.37 -10.31
CA LEU A 274 -19.40 1.46 -11.45
C LEU A 274 -20.68 0.64 -11.46
N PRO A 275 -21.81 1.14 -12.04
CA PRO A 275 -23.11 0.47 -11.96
C PRO A 275 -23.12 -0.97 -12.48
N ALA A 276 -22.30 -1.28 -13.48
CA ALA A 276 -22.17 -2.62 -14.02
C ALA A 276 -21.61 -3.65 -13.00
N ALA A 277 -20.95 -3.20 -11.94
CA ALA A 277 -20.44 -4.07 -10.87
C ALA A 277 -21.58 -4.85 -10.14
N ARG A 278 -22.81 -4.38 -10.20
CA ARG A 278 -24.01 -5.09 -9.66
C ARG A 278 -24.24 -6.47 -10.25
N ARG A 279 -23.64 -6.76 -11.41
CA ARG A 279 -23.80 -8.04 -12.11
C ARG A 279 -22.77 -9.08 -11.70
N PHE A 280 -21.79 -8.71 -10.88
CA PHE A 280 -20.71 -9.59 -10.45
C PHE A 280 -21.01 -10.20 -9.09
N HIS A 281 -20.75 -11.49 -8.95
CA HIS A 281 -20.79 -12.15 -7.65
C HIS A 281 -19.47 -11.94 -6.91
N LEU A 282 -19.59 -11.74 -5.60
CA LEU A 282 -18.41 -11.73 -4.74
C LEU A 282 -17.90 -13.16 -4.55
N LEU A 283 -16.62 -13.38 -4.85
CA LEU A 283 -15.94 -14.66 -4.62
C LEU A 283 -15.30 -14.72 -3.25
N ARG A 284 -14.73 -13.61 -2.78
CA ARG A 284 -13.97 -13.58 -1.54
C ARG A 284 -13.94 -12.19 -0.93
N ALA A 285 -14.01 -12.17 0.42
CA ALA A 285 -13.61 -11.05 1.26
C ALA A 285 -12.43 -11.47 2.12
N TRP A 286 -11.47 -10.58 2.31
CA TRP A 286 -10.33 -10.79 3.22
C TRP A 286 -9.90 -9.46 3.83
N ALA A 287 -9.02 -9.52 4.81
CA ALA A 287 -8.44 -8.33 5.42
C ALA A 287 -6.92 -8.40 5.43
N GLY A 288 -6.28 -7.26 5.26
CA GLY A 288 -4.84 -7.07 5.39
C GLY A 288 -4.56 -5.97 6.41
N MET A 289 -3.46 -6.12 7.17
CA MET A 289 -3.04 -5.11 8.14
C MET A 289 -2.48 -3.88 7.42
N ASN A 290 -3.18 -2.77 7.54
CA ASN A 290 -2.68 -1.46 7.09
C ASN A 290 -1.79 -0.84 8.17
N ILE A 291 -0.92 0.07 7.75
CA ILE A 291 -0.04 0.84 8.63
C ILE A 291 -0.56 2.26 8.74
N ASN A 292 -0.87 2.70 9.94
CA ASN A 292 -1.25 4.07 10.25
C ASN A 292 -0.05 4.81 10.84
N ILE A 293 0.42 5.79 10.10
CA ILE A 293 1.44 6.79 10.45
C ILE A 293 0.96 8.14 9.95
N ASP A 294 1.73 9.18 10.10
CA ASP A 294 1.41 10.55 9.65
C ASP A 294 1.42 10.75 8.11
N GLY A 295 1.71 9.69 7.35
CA GLY A 295 1.81 9.69 5.88
C GLY A 295 3.24 9.66 5.36
N ALA A 296 4.24 10.05 6.17
CA ALA A 296 5.64 9.94 5.79
C ALA A 296 6.27 8.60 6.23
N PRO A 297 7.19 8.03 5.45
CA PRO A 297 7.95 6.84 5.86
C PRO A 297 8.81 7.11 7.09
N ILE A 298 8.93 6.11 7.96
CA ILE A 298 9.89 6.10 9.07
C ILE A 298 11.10 5.30 8.61
N LEU A 299 12.15 6.00 8.20
CA LEU A 299 13.37 5.42 7.63
C LEU A 299 14.60 5.81 8.40
N GLY A 300 15.58 4.90 8.45
CA GLY A 300 16.93 5.17 8.94
C GLY A 300 17.23 4.69 10.36
N ALA A 301 18.36 5.12 10.88
CA ALA A 301 18.88 4.69 12.17
C ALA A 301 17.99 5.13 13.33
N MET A 302 17.75 4.22 14.27
CA MET A 302 16.99 4.52 15.48
C MET A 302 17.85 5.29 16.49
N PRO A 303 17.46 6.49 16.95
CA PRO A 303 18.20 7.25 17.94
C PRO A 303 18.39 6.45 19.23
N GLY A 304 19.65 6.38 19.73
CA GLY A 304 20.01 5.65 20.95
C GLY A 304 20.16 4.12 20.77
N ALA A 305 19.96 3.59 19.55
CA ALA A 305 20.13 2.17 19.24
C ALA A 305 21.05 1.97 18.01
N PRO A 306 22.38 2.20 18.13
CA PRO A 306 23.31 2.09 17.02
C PRO A 306 23.20 0.73 16.32
N GLY A 307 23.13 0.72 14.98
CA GLY A 307 22.96 -0.50 14.20
C GLY A 307 21.52 -1.03 14.10
N PHE A 308 20.54 -0.35 14.72
CA PHE A 308 19.12 -0.63 14.51
C PHE A 308 18.50 0.42 13.57
N PHE A 309 17.86 -0.02 12.52
CA PHE A 309 17.23 0.82 11.49
C PHE A 309 15.77 0.47 11.34
N ASN A 310 14.94 1.48 11.02
CA ASN A 310 13.55 1.29 10.67
C ASN A 310 13.36 1.48 9.17
N CYS A 311 12.47 0.69 8.55
CA CYS A 311 12.05 0.81 7.17
C CYS A 311 10.55 0.53 7.10
N VAL A 312 9.73 1.56 7.35
CA VAL A 312 8.27 1.46 7.48
C VAL A 312 7.59 2.58 6.69
N THR A 313 6.55 2.25 5.94
CA THR A 313 5.76 3.26 5.18
C THR A 313 4.29 2.86 5.05
N SER A 314 3.38 3.84 5.04
CA SER A 314 1.93 3.63 4.95
C SER A 314 1.46 3.28 3.53
N ASN A 315 1.99 3.90 2.48
CA ASN A 315 1.74 3.53 1.08
C ASN A 315 2.70 2.39 0.67
N GLY A 316 2.68 1.33 1.50
CA GLY A 316 3.74 0.35 1.59
C GLY A 316 4.06 -0.34 0.27
N TYR A 317 3.05 -0.78 -0.48
CA TYR A 317 3.32 -1.53 -1.71
C TYR A 317 3.88 -0.63 -2.82
N THR A 318 3.30 0.54 -3.04
CA THR A 318 3.82 1.51 -4.02
C THR A 318 5.24 1.91 -3.68
N LEU A 319 5.51 2.28 -2.43
CA LEU A 319 6.80 2.85 -2.01
C LEU A 319 7.84 1.81 -1.60
N ALA A 320 7.49 0.51 -1.51
CA ALA A 320 8.41 -0.53 -1.05
C ALA A 320 9.79 -0.50 -1.73
N PRO A 321 9.90 -0.43 -3.07
CA PRO A 321 11.22 -0.46 -3.72
C PRO A 321 12.09 0.74 -3.36
N ILE A 322 11.51 1.95 -3.36
CA ILE A 322 12.30 3.17 -3.10
C ILE A 322 12.72 3.28 -1.65
N VAL A 323 11.83 2.93 -0.69
CA VAL A 323 12.19 2.97 0.73
C VAL A 323 13.20 1.90 1.09
N ALA A 324 13.12 0.72 0.45
CA ALA A 324 14.13 -0.33 0.60
C ALA A 324 15.50 0.14 0.09
N ARG A 325 15.54 0.78 -1.09
CA ARG A 325 16.77 1.33 -1.66
C ARG A 325 17.38 2.41 -0.78
N LEU A 326 16.59 3.40 -0.35
CA LEU A 326 17.06 4.46 0.55
C LEU A 326 17.61 3.90 1.87
N THR A 327 16.96 2.84 2.39
CA THR A 327 17.45 2.16 3.60
C THR A 327 18.77 1.44 3.34
N ALA A 328 18.90 0.74 2.20
CA ALA A 328 20.14 0.07 1.83
C ALA A 328 21.29 1.07 1.63
N ASP A 329 21.04 2.18 0.93
CA ASP A 329 22.03 3.25 0.73
C ASP A 329 22.49 3.84 2.08
N THR A 330 21.55 4.04 3.02
CA THR A 330 21.88 4.50 4.39
C THR A 330 22.70 3.48 5.20
N LEU A 331 22.50 2.18 4.94
CA LEU A 331 23.22 1.10 5.62
C LEU A 331 24.65 0.92 5.10
N LEU A 332 24.84 1.19 3.81
CA LEU A 332 26.12 0.95 3.13
C LEU A 332 27.07 2.17 3.22
N GLY A 333 26.56 3.36 3.49
CA GLY A 333 27.30 4.63 3.62
C GLY A 333 27.26 5.38 2.31
#